data_dfaa6df3b7c3529e59768a353e051acd
#
_entry.id   dfaa6df3b7c3529e59768a353e051acd
#
_cell.length_a   1.000
_cell.length_b   1.000
_cell.length_c   1.000
_cell.angle_alpha   90.00
_cell.angle_beta   90.00
_cell.angle_gamma   90.00
#
_symmetry.space_group_name_H-M   'P 1'
#
loop_
_entity.id
_entity.type
_entity.pdbx_description
1 polymer ?
#
loop_
_entity_poly.entity_id
_entity_poly.type
_entity_poly.pdbx_seq_one_letter_code
_entity_poly.pdbx_strand_id
1 'polypeptide(L)'
;MDTKVDRYEGIDGLKAYAIVGIALMHILTNGEYRMGGFVFERMIPSFTNLVFLFMMVSGFGMCCGYYQKFKDQKISVVDFYKKRYSKIWPYFALLCVLDFVMSPSKSALYEVFANLTLCQGLLPNMNISVIGVSWTLAVIFVFYLLFPFFCFLLENKKRAWLAFICAVIYNFVCSTYFFDESHIADRAAVNFSARTNILYCAVYFIAGGLIFLYRKELTEFASKHKFIAGGILLVATVAYFAIGGNALTMMFFCVAVLVYTLGCRTGGGTGQSSCQVPRLYQLRDLLVPHGNLSCI
;
A
#
# COMPACT_ATOMS: atom_id res chain seq x y z
N MET A 1 -3.93 -4.80 30.98
CA MET A 1 -2.61 -4.46 30.44
C MET A 1 -2.79 -4.02 29.00
N ASP A 2 -2.78 -2.71 28.75
CA ASP A 2 -2.84 -2.18 27.38
C ASP A 2 -1.54 -2.56 26.68
N THR A 3 -1.63 -3.49 25.74
CA THR A 3 -0.52 -3.80 24.85
C THR A 3 -0.28 -2.57 23.97
N LYS A 4 0.69 -1.74 24.37
CA LYS A 4 1.15 -0.60 23.60
C LYS A 4 1.49 -1.12 22.19
N VAL A 5 0.68 -0.76 21.21
CA VAL A 5 0.93 -1.11 19.81
C VAL A 5 2.27 -0.47 19.45
N ASP A 6 3.26 -1.29 19.12
CA ASP A 6 4.55 -0.80 18.66
C ASP A 6 4.36 0.10 17.44
N ARG A 7 4.47 1.40 17.63
CA ARG A 7 4.36 2.38 16.55
C ARG A 7 5.72 2.54 15.88
N TYR A 8 5.80 2.18 14.63
CA TYR A 8 6.98 2.33 13.79
C TYR A 8 6.95 3.70 13.09
N GLU A 9 7.53 4.72 13.72
CA GLU A 9 7.52 6.10 13.19
C GLU A 9 8.15 6.21 11.80
N GLY A 10 9.20 5.43 11.53
CA GLY A 10 9.84 5.38 10.21
C GLY A 10 8.89 4.95 9.08
N ILE A 11 7.88 4.13 9.39
CA ILE A 11 6.87 3.70 8.40
C ILE A 11 5.94 4.84 8.00
N ASP A 12 5.58 5.72 8.92
CA ASP A 12 4.75 6.88 8.60
C ASP A 12 5.54 7.85 7.70
N GLY A 13 6.85 8.03 7.95
CA GLY A 13 7.75 8.76 7.06
C GLY A 13 7.87 8.13 5.67
N LEU A 14 8.01 6.81 5.60
CA LEU A 14 8.09 6.06 4.34
C LEU A 14 6.83 6.26 3.49
N LYS A 15 5.65 6.21 4.12
CA LYS A 15 4.38 6.51 3.42
C LYS A 15 4.35 7.93 2.87
N ALA A 16 4.82 8.92 3.64
CA ALA A 16 4.85 10.31 3.20
C ALA A 16 5.74 10.50 1.96
N TYR A 17 6.94 9.91 1.94
CA TYR A 17 7.83 9.94 0.77
C TYR A 17 7.20 9.26 -0.44
N ALA A 18 6.55 8.11 -0.25
CA ALA A 18 5.89 7.42 -1.34
C ALA A 18 4.71 8.24 -1.91
N ILE A 19 3.93 8.93 -1.06
CA ILE A 19 2.86 9.84 -1.51
C ILE A 19 3.42 10.98 -2.36
N VAL A 20 4.48 11.63 -1.90
CA VAL A 20 5.13 12.72 -2.63
C VAL A 20 5.67 12.22 -3.98
N GLY A 21 6.32 11.05 -4.00
CA GLY A 21 6.80 10.45 -5.25
C GLY A 21 5.67 10.17 -6.26
N ILE A 22 4.58 9.57 -5.80
CA ILE A 22 3.41 9.31 -6.67
C ILE A 22 2.78 10.62 -7.16
N ALA A 23 2.68 11.64 -6.31
CA ALA A 23 2.17 12.96 -6.69
C ALA A 23 3.05 13.61 -7.77
N LEU A 24 4.38 13.56 -7.62
CA LEU A 24 5.32 14.07 -8.63
C LEU A 24 5.15 13.35 -9.97
N MET A 25 4.97 12.03 -9.96
CA MET A 25 4.70 11.27 -11.18
C MET A 25 3.40 11.72 -11.86
N HIS A 26 2.32 11.90 -11.10
CA HIS A 26 1.05 12.38 -11.66
C HIS A 26 1.15 13.81 -12.20
N ILE A 27 1.85 14.71 -11.51
CA ILE A 27 2.09 16.08 -11.99
C ILE A 27 2.86 16.05 -13.31
N LEU A 28 3.92 15.25 -13.39
CA LEU A 28 4.71 15.13 -14.63
C LEU A 28 3.88 14.57 -15.80
N THR A 29 3.08 13.52 -15.52
CA THR A 29 2.30 12.84 -16.58
C THR A 29 1.13 13.71 -17.07
N ASN A 30 0.44 14.42 -16.15
CA ASN A 30 -0.75 15.21 -16.50
C ASN A 30 -0.40 16.65 -16.92
N GLY A 31 0.80 17.12 -16.59
CA GLY A 31 1.20 18.51 -16.86
C GLY A 31 1.76 18.76 -18.25
N GLU A 32 1.85 17.72 -19.11
CA GLU A 32 2.42 17.79 -20.47
C GLU A 32 3.85 18.38 -20.53
N TYR A 33 4.57 18.37 -19.41
CA TYR A 33 5.92 18.89 -19.32
C TYR A 33 6.89 17.99 -20.12
N ARG A 34 7.50 18.55 -21.17
CA ARG A 34 8.54 17.88 -21.96
C ARG A 34 9.91 18.18 -21.39
N MET A 35 10.26 17.50 -20.31
CA MET A 35 11.59 17.59 -19.71
C MET A 35 12.39 16.33 -20.04
N GLY A 36 13.61 16.50 -20.54
CA GLY A 36 14.49 15.37 -20.89
C GLY A 36 15.38 14.96 -19.72
N GLY A 37 16.02 13.79 -19.88
CA GLY A 37 17.00 13.25 -18.95
C GLY A 37 16.48 12.21 -17.98
N PHE A 38 17.42 11.47 -17.37
CA PHE A 38 17.14 10.29 -16.53
C PHE A 38 16.08 10.52 -15.45
N VAL A 39 16.08 11.71 -14.82
CA VAL A 39 15.15 12.04 -13.74
C VAL A 39 13.71 12.09 -14.25
N PHE A 40 13.47 12.75 -15.38
CA PHE A 40 12.13 12.98 -15.91
C PHE A 40 11.62 11.83 -16.79
N GLU A 41 12.52 11.12 -17.46
CA GLU A 41 12.16 10.05 -18.39
C GLU A 41 12.07 8.67 -17.72
N ARG A 42 12.84 8.44 -16.62
CA ARG A 42 12.89 7.15 -15.95
C ARG A 42 12.56 7.20 -14.46
N MET A 43 13.20 8.09 -13.70
CA MET A 43 13.08 8.08 -12.25
C MET A 43 11.67 8.47 -11.79
N ILE A 44 11.17 9.64 -12.18
CA ILE A 44 9.83 10.10 -11.77
C ILE A 44 8.71 9.19 -12.31
N PRO A 45 8.69 8.77 -13.57
CA PRO A 45 7.68 7.83 -14.06
C PRO A 45 7.67 6.50 -13.30
N SER A 46 8.82 6.01 -12.84
CA SER A 46 8.90 4.78 -12.05
C SER A 46 8.24 4.87 -10.68
N PHE A 47 8.02 6.09 -10.15
CA PHE A 47 7.34 6.30 -8.87
C PHE A 47 5.89 5.82 -8.86
N THR A 48 5.29 5.60 -10.02
CA THR A 48 4.00 4.90 -10.13
C THR A 48 4.01 3.54 -9.41
N ASN A 49 5.17 2.88 -9.31
CA ASN A 49 5.33 1.59 -8.67
C ASN A 49 5.40 1.67 -7.13
N LEU A 50 5.54 2.86 -6.54
CA LEU A 50 5.51 3.04 -5.09
C LEU A 50 4.17 2.64 -4.45
N VAL A 51 3.14 2.48 -5.28
CA VAL A 51 1.86 1.86 -4.88
C VAL A 51 2.07 0.46 -4.30
N PHE A 52 2.96 -0.34 -4.85
CA PHE A 52 3.26 -1.68 -4.33
C PHE A 52 3.96 -1.64 -2.96
N LEU A 53 4.79 -0.62 -2.73
CA LEU A 53 5.33 -0.34 -1.40
C LEU A 53 4.20 -0.02 -0.40
N PHE A 54 3.19 0.75 -0.79
CA PHE A 54 2.00 0.98 0.04
C PHE A 54 1.26 -0.31 0.39
N MET A 55 1.12 -1.23 -0.57
CA MET A 55 0.46 -2.52 -0.32
C MET A 55 1.25 -3.35 0.69
N MET A 56 2.58 -3.42 0.56
CA MET A 56 3.45 -4.11 1.51
C MET A 56 3.40 -3.49 2.91
N VAL A 57 3.50 -2.17 2.99
CA VAL A 57 3.40 -1.42 4.25
C VAL A 57 2.00 -1.55 4.87
N SER A 58 0.94 -1.64 4.05
CA SER A 58 -0.42 -1.91 4.52
C SER A 58 -0.53 -3.30 5.14
N GLY A 59 -0.01 -4.34 4.49
CA GLY A 59 0.05 -5.70 5.03
C GLY A 59 0.76 -5.76 6.37
N PHE A 60 1.95 -5.17 6.45
CA PHE A 60 2.74 -5.06 7.68
C PHE A 60 1.97 -4.29 8.78
N GLY A 61 1.47 -3.10 8.47
CA GLY A 61 0.79 -2.24 9.44
C GLY A 61 -0.53 -2.82 9.94
N MET A 62 -1.26 -3.54 9.08
CA MET A 62 -2.46 -4.27 9.46
C MET A 62 -2.14 -5.37 10.48
N CYS A 63 -1.06 -6.12 10.23
CA CYS A 63 -0.60 -7.15 11.17
C CYS A 63 -0.18 -6.53 12.51
N CYS A 64 0.59 -5.43 12.51
CA CYS A 64 0.95 -4.72 13.73
C CYS A 64 -0.27 -4.25 14.54
N GLY A 65 -1.31 -3.76 13.86
CA GLY A 65 -2.49 -3.19 14.51
C GLY A 65 -3.54 -4.20 14.95
N TYR A 66 -3.69 -5.32 14.25
CA TYR A 66 -4.86 -6.18 14.38
C TYR A 66 -4.56 -7.67 14.53
N TYR A 67 -3.42 -8.19 14.11
CA TYR A 67 -3.11 -9.63 14.17
C TYR A 67 -3.30 -10.18 15.59
N GLN A 68 -2.67 -9.55 16.60
CA GLN A 68 -2.80 -10.01 17.98
C GLN A 68 -4.22 -9.83 18.52
N LYS A 69 -4.93 -8.77 18.10
CA LYS A 69 -6.32 -8.53 18.52
C LYS A 69 -7.27 -9.59 17.99
N PHE A 70 -7.07 -10.06 16.77
CA PHE A 70 -7.84 -11.18 16.23
C PHE A 70 -7.51 -12.48 16.95
N LYS A 71 -6.22 -12.77 17.15
CA LYS A 71 -5.77 -13.97 17.87
C LYS A 71 -6.32 -14.04 19.29
N ASP A 72 -6.33 -12.91 20.01
CA ASP A 72 -6.84 -12.81 21.37
C ASP A 72 -8.37 -12.60 21.43
N GLN A 73 -9.06 -12.65 20.29
CA GLN A 73 -10.51 -12.38 20.17
C GLN A 73 -10.96 -11.01 20.77
N LYS A 74 -10.03 -10.04 20.81
CA LYS A 74 -10.29 -8.68 21.35
C LYS A 74 -10.99 -7.74 20.36
N ILE A 75 -11.18 -8.17 19.12
CA ILE A 75 -11.90 -7.44 18.09
C ILE A 75 -12.74 -8.41 17.27
N SER A 76 -13.99 -8.04 17.04
CA SER A 76 -14.85 -8.79 16.12
C SER A 76 -14.50 -8.42 14.65
N VAL A 77 -14.83 -9.32 13.72
CA VAL A 77 -14.71 -9.08 12.29
C VAL A 77 -15.53 -7.86 11.87
N VAL A 78 -16.71 -7.71 12.44
CA VAL A 78 -17.62 -6.58 12.17
C VAL A 78 -17.03 -5.25 12.62
N ASP A 79 -16.46 -5.20 13.86
CA ASP A 79 -15.85 -3.97 14.37
C ASP A 79 -14.59 -3.59 13.59
N PHE A 80 -13.86 -4.59 13.13
CA PHE A 80 -12.71 -4.37 12.25
C PHE A 80 -13.13 -3.70 10.94
N TYR A 81 -14.16 -4.23 10.25
CA TYR A 81 -14.66 -3.64 9.02
C TYR A 81 -15.25 -2.26 9.26
N LYS A 82 -16.08 -2.06 10.27
CA LYS A 82 -16.59 -0.73 10.64
C LYS A 82 -15.46 0.30 10.78
N LYS A 83 -14.38 -0.05 11.50
CA LYS A 83 -13.21 0.85 11.66
C LYS A 83 -12.47 1.13 10.37
N ARG A 84 -12.45 0.22 9.41
CA ARG A 84 -11.79 0.42 8.12
C ARG A 84 -12.62 1.24 7.16
N TYR A 85 -13.89 0.89 7.03
CA TYR A 85 -14.81 1.61 6.16
C TYR A 85 -15.05 3.03 6.64
N SER A 86 -15.37 3.24 7.91
CA SER A 86 -15.65 4.58 8.45
C SER A 86 -14.49 5.58 8.31
N LYS A 87 -13.26 5.09 8.17
CA LYS A 87 -12.08 5.95 8.02
C LYS A 87 -11.91 6.49 6.60
N ILE A 88 -12.32 5.74 5.58
CA ILE A 88 -12.01 6.04 4.18
C ILE A 88 -13.28 6.35 3.39
N TRP A 89 -14.35 5.59 3.63
CA TRP A 89 -15.58 5.65 2.85
C TRP A 89 -16.21 7.04 2.76
N PRO A 90 -16.35 7.83 3.83
CA PRO A 90 -17.03 9.12 3.75
C PRO A 90 -16.33 10.11 2.81
N TYR A 91 -15.00 10.17 2.88
CA TYR A 91 -14.23 11.05 1.99
C TYR A 91 -14.26 10.55 0.54
N PHE A 92 -14.13 9.24 0.34
CA PHE A 92 -14.17 8.64 -0.98
C PHE A 92 -15.55 8.78 -1.63
N ALA A 93 -16.62 8.60 -0.85
CA ALA A 93 -17.99 8.83 -1.31
C ALA A 93 -18.21 10.27 -1.76
N LEU A 94 -17.69 11.24 -1.00
CA LEU A 94 -17.76 12.65 -1.39
C LEU A 94 -17.08 12.87 -2.74
N LEU A 95 -15.89 12.32 -2.96
CA LEU A 95 -15.19 12.45 -4.24
C LEU A 95 -15.98 11.82 -5.40
N CYS A 96 -16.58 10.64 -5.19
CA CYS A 96 -17.42 9.98 -6.20
C CYS A 96 -18.66 10.83 -6.54
N VAL A 97 -19.29 11.45 -5.55
CA VAL A 97 -20.45 12.32 -5.78
C VAL A 97 -20.04 13.59 -6.53
N LEU A 98 -18.91 14.20 -6.17
CA LEU A 98 -18.41 15.38 -6.87
C LEU A 98 -18.11 15.09 -8.34
N ASP A 99 -17.45 13.97 -8.63
CA ASP A 99 -17.18 13.55 -10.00
C ASP A 99 -18.49 13.34 -10.81
N PHE A 100 -19.47 12.67 -10.20
CA PHE A 100 -20.77 12.49 -10.83
C PHE A 100 -21.49 13.82 -11.13
N VAL A 101 -21.41 14.79 -10.21
CA VAL A 101 -22.00 16.11 -10.41
C VAL A 101 -21.32 16.88 -11.53
N MET A 102 -20.00 16.72 -11.66
CA MET A 102 -19.21 17.40 -12.72
C MET A 102 -19.44 16.79 -14.09
N SER A 103 -19.72 15.49 -14.19
CA SER A 103 -19.89 14.76 -15.45
C SER A 103 -21.04 13.77 -15.38
N PRO A 104 -22.29 14.24 -15.26
CA PRO A 104 -23.45 13.37 -15.06
C PRO A 104 -23.76 12.54 -16.30
N SER A 105 -23.81 11.22 -16.15
CA SER A 105 -24.25 10.28 -17.17
C SER A 105 -24.83 9.01 -16.53
N LYS A 106 -25.53 8.20 -17.32
CA LYS A 106 -26.00 6.88 -16.84
C LYS A 106 -24.82 5.96 -16.51
N SER A 107 -23.74 6.02 -17.29
CA SER A 107 -22.50 5.29 -17.02
C SER A 107 -21.87 5.75 -15.71
N ALA A 108 -21.71 7.06 -15.52
CA ALA A 108 -21.14 7.63 -14.31
C ALA A 108 -21.90 7.22 -13.04
N LEU A 109 -23.23 7.11 -13.09
CA LEU A 109 -24.02 6.61 -11.97
C LEU A 109 -23.66 5.15 -11.62
N TYR A 110 -23.49 4.30 -12.63
CA TYR A 110 -23.06 2.92 -12.45
C TYR A 110 -21.65 2.82 -11.86
N GLU A 111 -20.75 3.66 -12.34
CA GLU A 111 -19.36 3.75 -11.88
C GLU A 111 -19.30 4.20 -10.42
N VAL A 112 -20.07 5.23 -10.05
CA VAL A 112 -20.19 5.69 -8.66
C VAL A 112 -20.67 4.56 -7.76
N PHE A 113 -21.74 3.87 -8.16
CA PHE A 113 -22.27 2.75 -7.37
C PHE A 113 -21.21 1.65 -7.16
N ALA A 114 -20.53 1.25 -8.23
CA ALA A 114 -19.47 0.25 -8.15
C ALA A 114 -18.31 0.70 -7.23
N ASN A 115 -17.87 1.96 -7.35
CA ASN A 115 -16.82 2.52 -6.53
C ASN A 115 -17.19 2.61 -5.04
N LEU A 116 -18.44 2.97 -4.73
CA LEU A 116 -18.91 3.06 -3.34
C LEU A 116 -18.91 1.71 -2.60
N THR A 117 -18.92 0.59 -3.33
CA THR A 117 -18.74 -0.74 -2.71
C THR A 117 -17.31 -0.96 -2.20
N LEU A 118 -16.32 -0.21 -2.71
CA LEU A 118 -14.89 -0.43 -2.53
C LEU A 118 -14.41 -1.84 -2.95
N CYS A 119 -15.25 -2.57 -3.67
CA CYS A 119 -14.97 -3.92 -4.18
C CYS A 119 -14.85 -3.97 -5.71
N GLN A 120 -14.79 -2.80 -6.37
CA GLN A 120 -14.63 -2.72 -7.83
C GLN A 120 -13.36 -3.44 -8.32
N GLY A 121 -12.34 -3.63 -7.48
CA GLY A 121 -11.16 -4.41 -7.82
C GLY A 121 -11.41 -5.91 -8.05
N LEU A 122 -12.61 -6.42 -7.70
CA LEU A 122 -13.07 -7.78 -8.03
C LEU A 122 -13.81 -7.85 -9.34
N LEU A 123 -14.19 -6.70 -9.91
CA LEU A 123 -14.94 -6.66 -11.17
C LEU A 123 -13.99 -6.82 -12.36
N PRO A 124 -14.44 -7.46 -13.44
CA PRO A 124 -13.60 -7.71 -14.62
C PRO A 124 -13.32 -6.45 -15.44
N ASN A 125 -14.09 -5.39 -15.28
CA ASN A 125 -13.92 -4.14 -16.02
C ASN A 125 -13.20 -3.10 -15.14
N MET A 126 -12.05 -2.64 -15.61
CA MET A 126 -11.21 -1.68 -14.89
C MET A 126 -11.54 -0.22 -15.19
N ASN A 127 -12.29 0.08 -16.23
CA ASN A 127 -12.74 1.44 -16.58
C ASN A 127 -13.86 1.95 -15.68
N ILE A 128 -14.17 1.24 -14.60
CA ILE A 128 -15.17 1.61 -13.59
C ILE A 128 -14.60 2.56 -12.53
N SER A 129 -13.37 3.00 -12.68
CA SER A 129 -12.74 3.92 -11.73
C SER A 129 -13.19 5.35 -11.97
N VAL A 130 -14.07 5.86 -11.12
CA VAL A 130 -14.49 7.27 -11.09
C VAL A 130 -13.28 8.19 -10.93
N ILE A 131 -12.32 7.81 -10.11
CA ILE A 131 -11.06 8.51 -9.93
C ILE A 131 -9.93 7.57 -10.33
N GLY A 132 -9.06 7.99 -11.26
CA GLY A 132 -8.01 7.13 -11.83
C GLY A 132 -7.09 6.42 -10.84
N VAL A 133 -6.96 6.92 -9.60
CA VAL A 133 -6.18 6.29 -8.53
C VAL A 133 -7.02 5.37 -7.63
N SER A 134 -8.33 5.28 -7.81
CA SER A 134 -9.24 4.51 -6.95
C SER A 134 -9.03 2.99 -7.04
N TRP A 135 -8.43 2.49 -8.12
CA TRP A 135 -8.07 1.09 -8.25
C TRP A 135 -7.18 0.59 -7.09
N THR A 136 -6.24 1.42 -6.64
CA THR A 136 -5.36 1.09 -5.50
C THR A 136 -6.16 0.90 -4.22
N LEU A 137 -7.13 1.79 -4.01
CA LEU A 137 -8.02 1.72 -2.86
C LEU A 137 -8.86 0.44 -2.90
N ALA A 138 -9.41 0.11 -4.08
CA ALA A 138 -10.18 -1.11 -4.28
C ALA A 138 -9.37 -2.37 -3.96
N VAL A 139 -8.14 -2.48 -4.48
CA VAL A 139 -7.25 -3.61 -4.18
C VAL A 139 -6.95 -3.70 -2.68
N ILE A 140 -6.64 -2.60 -2.02
CA ILE A 140 -6.37 -2.57 -0.57
C ILE A 140 -7.61 -2.98 0.22
N PHE A 141 -8.81 -2.56 -0.18
CA PHE A 141 -10.04 -2.94 0.52
C PHE A 141 -10.39 -4.41 0.35
N VAL A 142 -10.11 -5.02 -0.80
CA VAL A 142 -10.23 -6.46 -0.95
C VAL A 142 -9.28 -7.21 -0.01
N PHE A 143 -8.05 -6.71 0.17
CA PHE A 143 -7.16 -7.27 1.21
C PHE A 143 -7.68 -7.07 2.61
N TYR A 144 -8.33 -5.95 2.92
CA TYR A 144 -8.98 -5.77 4.22
C TYR A 144 -10.13 -6.77 4.41
N LEU A 145 -10.89 -7.04 3.37
CA LEU A 145 -11.96 -8.05 3.40
C LEU A 145 -11.38 -9.44 3.70
N LEU A 146 -10.24 -9.78 3.13
CA LEU A 146 -9.57 -11.06 3.33
C LEU A 146 -8.68 -11.09 4.58
N PHE A 147 -8.52 -9.98 5.32
CA PHE A 147 -7.56 -9.89 6.41
C PHE A 147 -7.79 -10.88 7.57
N PRO A 148 -9.02 -11.22 8.00
CA PRO A 148 -9.22 -12.26 9.02
C PRO A 148 -8.66 -13.62 8.57
N PHE A 149 -8.85 -14.00 7.31
CA PHE A 149 -8.26 -15.19 6.72
C PHE A 149 -6.73 -15.09 6.62
N PHE A 150 -6.23 -13.90 6.30
CA PHE A 150 -4.79 -13.61 6.28
C PHE A 150 -4.14 -13.81 7.66
N CYS A 151 -4.80 -13.42 8.75
CA CYS A 151 -4.34 -13.70 10.11
C CYS A 151 -4.19 -15.21 10.35
N PHE A 152 -5.14 -16.02 9.89
CA PHE A 152 -5.05 -17.48 9.96
C PHE A 152 -3.85 -18.03 9.19
N LEU A 153 -3.55 -17.50 8.00
CA LEU A 153 -2.36 -17.91 7.24
C LEU A 153 -1.07 -17.62 8.00
N LEU A 154 -1.01 -16.49 8.71
CA LEU A 154 0.19 -16.05 9.43
C LEU A 154 0.42 -16.77 10.77
N GLU A 155 -0.53 -17.51 11.32
CA GLU A 155 -0.33 -18.27 12.57
C GLU A 155 0.78 -19.31 12.47
N ASN A 156 1.00 -19.87 11.27
CA ASN A 156 2.03 -20.85 11.00
C ASN A 156 3.02 -20.31 9.96
N LYS A 157 4.29 -20.22 10.33
CA LYS A 157 5.36 -19.76 9.43
C LYS A 157 5.42 -20.55 8.12
N LYS A 158 5.18 -21.88 8.15
CA LYS A 158 5.17 -22.73 6.94
C LYS A 158 4.01 -22.35 6.01
N ARG A 159 2.80 -22.13 6.58
CA ARG A 159 1.63 -21.66 5.79
C ARG A 159 1.88 -20.29 5.18
N ALA A 160 2.45 -19.36 5.95
CA ALA A 160 2.77 -18.03 5.48
C ALA A 160 3.77 -18.05 4.30
N TRP A 161 4.80 -18.88 4.39
CA TRP A 161 5.75 -19.09 3.29
C TRP A 161 5.12 -19.76 2.08
N LEU A 162 4.27 -20.78 2.28
CA LEU A 162 3.54 -21.40 1.19
C LEU A 162 2.64 -20.39 0.48
N ALA A 163 1.89 -19.58 1.23
CA ALA A 163 1.04 -18.53 0.68
C ALA A 163 1.88 -17.50 -0.11
N PHE A 164 3.06 -17.14 0.39
CA PHE A 164 3.97 -16.23 -0.32
C PHE A 164 4.48 -16.83 -1.63
N ILE A 165 4.90 -18.11 -1.62
CA ILE A 165 5.35 -18.81 -2.83
C ILE A 165 4.22 -18.88 -3.86
N CYS A 166 3.00 -19.23 -3.44
CA CYS A 166 1.83 -19.22 -4.31
C CYS A 166 1.57 -17.81 -4.88
N ALA A 167 1.68 -16.76 -4.05
CA ALA A 167 1.49 -15.40 -4.50
C ALA A 167 2.58 -14.95 -5.49
N VAL A 168 3.83 -15.38 -5.32
CA VAL A 168 4.92 -15.15 -6.30
C VAL A 168 4.58 -15.81 -7.64
N ILE A 169 4.11 -17.07 -7.61
CA ILE A 169 3.70 -17.80 -8.83
C ILE A 169 2.55 -17.04 -9.52
N TYR A 170 1.51 -16.66 -8.79
CA TYR A 170 0.39 -15.91 -9.37
C TYR A 170 0.81 -14.53 -9.89
N ASN A 171 1.70 -13.82 -9.19
CA ASN A 171 2.26 -12.56 -9.67
C ASN A 171 2.97 -12.74 -11.01
N PHE A 172 3.81 -13.78 -11.11
CA PHE A 172 4.52 -14.11 -12.34
C PHE A 172 3.56 -14.52 -13.47
N VAL A 173 2.61 -15.41 -13.20
CA VAL A 173 1.61 -15.85 -14.19
C VAL A 173 0.75 -14.68 -14.67
N CYS A 174 0.31 -13.79 -13.76
CA CYS A 174 -0.44 -12.61 -14.15
C CYS A 174 0.37 -11.66 -15.03
N SER A 175 1.67 -11.48 -14.75
CA SER A 175 2.49 -10.52 -15.50
C SER A 175 2.99 -11.04 -16.85
N THR A 176 3.19 -12.36 -17.00
CA THR A 176 3.83 -12.94 -18.19
C THR A 176 2.88 -13.69 -19.10
N TYR A 177 1.76 -14.21 -18.58
CA TYR A 177 0.85 -15.05 -19.33
C TYR A 177 -0.51 -14.40 -19.55
N PHE A 178 -1.23 -14.04 -18.47
CA PHE A 178 -2.62 -13.55 -18.61
C PHE A 178 -2.76 -12.18 -19.24
N PHE A 179 -1.70 -11.36 -19.21
CA PHE A 179 -1.69 -10.00 -19.73
C PHE A 179 -0.79 -9.85 -20.96
N ASP A 180 -0.30 -10.95 -21.49
CA ASP A 180 0.40 -10.96 -22.78
C ASP A 180 -0.63 -10.83 -23.90
N GLU A 181 -0.29 -10.00 -24.89
CA GLU A 181 -1.14 -9.70 -26.05
C GLU A 181 -1.56 -10.93 -26.84
N SER A 182 -0.71 -11.96 -26.85
CA SER A 182 -0.98 -13.23 -27.54
C SER A 182 -2.08 -14.08 -26.88
N HIS A 183 -2.36 -13.87 -25.60
CA HIS A 183 -3.31 -14.65 -24.81
C HIS A 183 -4.64 -13.93 -24.56
N ILE A 184 -4.76 -12.66 -24.96
CA ILE A 184 -6.01 -11.89 -24.86
C ILE A 184 -6.71 -11.93 -26.21
N ALA A 185 -7.72 -12.78 -26.33
CA ALA A 185 -8.45 -12.99 -27.58
C ALA A 185 -9.26 -11.76 -28.05
N ASP A 186 -9.75 -10.93 -27.13
CA ASP A 186 -10.50 -9.71 -27.44
C ASP A 186 -10.12 -8.58 -26.46
N ARG A 187 -9.27 -7.67 -26.92
CA ARG A 187 -8.82 -6.52 -26.13
C ARG A 187 -9.93 -5.49 -25.86
N ALA A 188 -10.97 -5.45 -26.67
CA ALA A 188 -12.07 -4.50 -26.51
C ALA A 188 -12.94 -4.86 -25.31
N ALA A 189 -13.01 -6.15 -24.96
CA ALA A 189 -13.83 -6.65 -23.86
C ALA A 189 -13.08 -6.69 -22.51
N VAL A 190 -11.75 -6.70 -22.52
CA VAL A 190 -10.95 -6.95 -21.30
C VAL A 190 -9.87 -5.87 -21.12
N ASN A 191 -10.23 -4.82 -20.42
CA ASN A 191 -9.30 -3.74 -20.10
C ASN A 191 -8.54 -4.05 -18.80
N PHE A 192 -7.89 -5.23 -18.72
CA PHE A 192 -7.10 -5.65 -17.57
C PHE A 192 -5.67 -5.13 -17.66
N SER A 193 -5.24 -4.42 -16.62
CA SER A 193 -3.82 -4.21 -16.36
C SER A 193 -3.34 -5.19 -15.28
N ALA A 194 -2.22 -5.88 -15.51
CA ALA A 194 -1.62 -6.75 -14.51
C ALA A 194 -1.50 -6.07 -13.14
N ARG A 195 -1.13 -4.79 -13.13
CA ARG A 195 -0.88 -4.01 -11.93
C ARG A 195 -2.07 -3.81 -11.01
N THR A 196 -3.28 -3.84 -11.55
CA THR A 196 -4.51 -3.58 -10.80
C THR A 196 -5.22 -4.86 -10.39
N ASN A 197 -4.71 -6.01 -10.83
CA ASN A 197 -5.24 -7.30 -10.45
C ASN A 197 -4.81 -7.68 -9.02
N ILE A 198 -5.79 -8.14 -8.23
CA ILE A 198 -5.55 -8.53 -6.85
C ILE A 198 -4.52 -9.68 -6.73
N LEU A 199 -4.54 -10.64 -7.65
CA LEU A 199 -3.60 -11.77 -7.64
C LEU A 199 -2.18 -11.30 -7.92
N TYR A 200 -2.00 -10.32 -8.81
CA TYR A 200 -0.70 -9.67 -9.02
C TYR A 200 -0.23 -8.94 -7.75
N CYS A 201 -1.11 -8.22 -7.07
CA CYS A 201 -0.79 -7.40 -5.93
C CYS A 201 -0.63 -8.20 -4.62
N ALA A 202 -1.19 -9.41 -4.54
CA ALA A 202 -1.21 -10.22 -3.31
C ALA A 202 0.18 -10.47 -2.73
N VAL A 203 1.17 -10.66 -3.58
CA VAL A 203 2.55 -10.93 -3.18
C VAL A 203 3.13 -9.82 -2.30
N TYR A 204 2.84 -8.56 -2.59
CA TYR A 204 3.32 -7.42 -1.79
C TYR A 204 2.65 -7.37 -0.42
N PHE A 205 1.36 -7.61 -0.37
CA PHE A 205 0.63 -7.64 0.89
C PHE A 205 1.06 -8.80 1.79
N ILE A 206 1.25 -10.00 1.21
CA ILE A 206 1.73 -11.18 1.93
C ILE A 206 3.17 -11.01 2.39
N ALA A 207 4.04 -10.39 1.57
CA ALA A 207 5.40 -10.03 1.97
C ALA A 207 5.41 -9.11 3.21
N GLY A 208 4.51 -8.12 3.27
CA GLY A 208 4.32 -7.29 4.45
C GLY A 208 3.97 -8.11 5.71
N GLY A 209 3.11 -9.10 5.57
CA GLY A 209 2.79 -10.06 6.63
C GLY A 209 3.97 -10.93 7.06
N LEU A 210 4.78 -11.42 6.12
CA LEU A 210 6.01 -12.15 6.43
C LEU A 210 7.01 -11.27 7.18
N ILE A 211 7.24 -10.04 6.72
CA ILE A 211 8.11 -9.07 7.43
C ILE A 211 7.59 -8.84 8.86
N PHE A 212 6.26 -8.79 9.06
CA PHE A 212 5.69 -8.71 10.41
C PHE A 212 6.03 -9.94 11.26
N LEU A 213 5.97 -11.16 10.72
CA LEU A 213 6.32 -12.38 11.46
C LEU A 213 7.79 -12.38 11.92
N TYR A 214 8.68 -11.87 11.07
CA TYR A 214 10.12 -11.80 11.34
C TYR A 214 10.58 -10.41 11.80
N ARG A 215 9.66 -9.54 12.23
CA ARG A 215 9.96 -8.13 12.52
C ARG A 215 11.03 -7.92 13.58
N LYS A 216 11.10 -8.78 14.59
CA LYS A 216 12.08 -8.66 15.66
C LYS A 216 13.48 -8.95 15.15
N GLU A 217 13.64 -10.08 14.48
CA GLU A 217 14.88 -10.53 13.88
C GLU A 217 15.39 -9.54 12.81
N LEU A 218 14.46 -9.07 11.95
CA LEU A 218 14.78 -8.10 10.89
C LEU A 218 15.18 -6.74 11.47
N THR A 219 14.47 -6.27 12.50
CA THR A 219 14.80 -5.01 13.18
C THR A 219 16.17 -5.09 13.86
N GLU A 220 16.45 -6.19 14.55
CA GLU A 220 17.75 -6.43 15.20
C GLU A 220 18.87 -6.49 14.16
N PHE A 221 18.70 -7.27 13.11
CA PHE A 221 19.66 -7.36 12.01
C PHE A 221 19.95 -5.98 11.40
N ALA A 222 18.90 -5.26 10.99
CA ALA A 222 19.04 -3.97 10.32
C ALA A 222 19.62 -2.87 11.24
N SER A 223 19.33 -2.92 12.54
CA SER A 223 19.90 -1.97 13.51
C SER A 223 21.37 -2.27 13.83
N LYS A 224 21.71 -3.56 13.96
CA LYS A 224 23.09 -4.01 14.27
C LYS A 224 24.01 -3.85 13.06
N HIS A 225 23.49 -4.09 11.85
CA HIS A 225 24.26 -4.10 10.60
C HIS A 225 23.76 -3.02 9.62
N LYS A 226 23.70 -1.76 10.08
CA LYS A 226 23.16 -0.63 9.27
C LYS A 226 23.84 -0.45 7.92
N PHE A 227 25.15 -0.62 7.87
CA PHE A 227 25.90 -0.51 6.60
C PHE A 227 25.54 -1.64 5.63
N ILE A 228 25.34 -2.86 6.11
CA ILE A 228 24.94 -3.99 5.28
C ILE A 228 23.50 -3.77 4.79
N ALA A 229 22.57 -3.38 5.67
CA ALA A 229 21.19 -3.08 5.31
C ALA A 229 21.12 -1.90 4.31
N GLY A 230 21.95 -0.87 4.50
CA GLY A 230 22.08 0.25 3.55
C GLY A 230 22.66 -0.19 2.21
N GLY A 231 23.65 -1.06 2.21
CA GLY A 231 24.22 -1.66 0.99
C GLY A 231 23.20 -2.49 0.21
N ILE A 232 22.40 -3.31 0.91
CA ILE A 232 21.30 -4.08 0.31
C ILE A 232 20.27 -3.13 -0.33
N LEU A 233 19.89 -2.06 0.38
CA LEU A 233 18.96 -1.05 -0.14
C LEU A 233 19.54 -0.37 -1.40
N LEU A 234 20.82 0.00 -1.37
CA LEU A 234 21.48 0.61 -2.52
C LEU A 234 21.49 -0.33 -3.73
N VAL A 235 21.87 -1.60 -3.54
CA VAL A 235 21.86 -2.62 -4.60
C VAL A 235 20.45 -2.83 -5.13
N ALA A 236 19.43 -2.90 -4.26
CA ALA A 236 18.04 -3.03 -4.67
C ALA A 236 17.57 -1.82 -5.49
N THR A 237 17.96 -0.61 -5.09
CA THR A 237 17.64 0.63 -5.80
C THR A 237 18.31 0.67 -7.18
N VAL A 238 19.61 0.35 -7.23
CA VAL A 238 20.36 0.30 -8.51
C VAL A 238 19.77 -0.77 -9.44
N ALA A 239 19.49 -1.97 -8.93
CA ALA A 239 18.88 -3.04 -9.71
C ALA A 239 17.51 -2.63 -10.27
N TYR A 240 16.70 -1.95 -9.47
CA TYR A 240 15.38 -1.43 -9.89
C TYR A 240 15.50 -0.46 -11.08
N PHE A 241 16.43 0.47 -11.03
CA PHE A 241 16.61 1.45 -12.12
C PHE A 241 17.41 0.93 -13.31
N ALA A 242 18.36 0.01 -13.11
CA ALA A 242 19.21 -0.53 -14.17
C ALA A 242 18.52 -1.61 -14.99
N ILE A 243 17.85 -2.56 -14.31
CA ILE A 243 17.14 -3.70 -14.95
C ILE A 243 15.74 -3.27 -15.39
N GLY A 244 15.19 -2.26 -14.73
CA GLY A 244 13.81 -1.82 -14.90
C GLY A 244 12.89 -2.35 -13.80
N GLY A 245 11.74 -1.69 -13.66
CA GLY A 245 10.75 -1.94 -12.62
C GLY A 245 9.88 -3.19 -12.88
N ASN A 246 10.49 -4.36 -13.06
CA ASN A 246 9.75 -5.61 -13.13
C ASN A 246 9.32 -6.09 -11.73
N ALA A 247 8.46 -7.11 -11.67
CA ALA A 247 7.88 -7.61 -10.44
C ALA A 247 8.94 -8.03 -9.39
N LEU A 248 10.03 -8.66 -9.81
CA LEU A 248 11.09 -9.13 -8.91
C LEU A 248 11.94 -7.99 -8.35
N THR A 249 12.39 -7.07 -9.22
CA THR A 249 13.19 -5.92 -8.80
C THR A 249 12.37 -5.01 -7.88
N MET A 250 11.09 -4.82 -8.17
CA MET A 250 10.17 -4.05 -7.33
C MET A 250 9.93 -4.73 -5.97
N MET A 251 9.74 -6.05 -5.95
CA MET A 251 9.61 -6.80 -4.69
C MET A 251 10.86 -6.65 -3.84
N PHE A 252 12.03 -6.85 -4.43
CA PHE A 252 13.31 -6.73 -3.72
C PHE A 252 13.51 -5.32 -3.18
N PHE A 253 13.21 -4.30 -3.99
CA PHE A 253 13.26 -2.90 -3.56
C PHE A 253 12.31 -2.62 -2.39
N CYS A 254 11.04 -3.02 -2.47
CA CYS A 254 10.07 -2.79 -1.39
C CYS A 254 10.48 -3.47 -0.08
N VAL A 255 10.97 -4.72 -0.14
CA VAL A 255 11.45 -5.45 1.04
C VAL A 255 12.66 -4.75 1.64
N ALA A 256 13.65 -4.37 0.82
CA ALA A 256 14.86 -3.70 1.28
C ALA A 256 14.55 -2.35 1.96
N VAL A 257 13.67 -1.55 1.36
CA VAL A 257 13.24 -0.26 1.92
C VAL A 257 12.53 -0.46 3.27
N LEU A 258 11.59 -1.41 3.34
CA LEU A 258 10.84 -1.65 4.57
C LEU A 258 11.75 -2.18 5.69
N VAL A 259 12.62 -3.15 5.41
CA VAL A 259 13.56 -3.71 6.39
C VAL A 259 14.56 -2.66 6.88
N TYR A 260 15.13 -1.86 5.97
CA TYR A 260 16.00 -0.76 6.35
C TYR A 260 15.31 0.25 7.27
N THR A 261 14.06 0.61 6.95
CA THR A 261 13.23 1.53 7.75
C THR A 261 12.96 0.98 9.15
N LEU A 262 12.77 -0.32 9.31
CA LEU A 262 12.63 -0.96 10.63
C LEU A 262 13.90 -0.82 11.47
N GLY A 263 15.08 -0.90 10.86
CA GLY A 263 16.38 -0.75 11.54
C GLY A 263 16.70 0.68 11.97
N CYS A 264 16.14 1.70 11.30
CA CYS A 264 16.39 3.10 11.65
C CYS A 264 15.78 3.52 13.00
N ARG A 265 14.86 2.74 13.57
CA ARG A 265 14.17 3.05 14.82
C ARG A 265 15.00 2.84 16.10
N THR A 266 16.03 2.02 16.08
CA THR A 266 16.72 1.56 17.28
C THR A 266 17.86 2.46 17.76
N GLY A 267 17.75 3.76 17.55
CA GLY A 267 18.53 4.78 18.28
C GLY A 267 17.88 5.10 19.62
N GLY A 268 17.47 4.09 20.37
CA GLY A 268 16.81 4.26 21.65
C GLY A 268 17.79 4.46 22.79
N GLY A 269 17.67 5.57 23.45
CA GLY A 269 18.34 5.93 24.68
C GLY A 269 18.83 7.37 24.59
N THR A 270 18.06 8.29 25.16
CA THR A 270 18.29 9.74 25.26
C THR A 270 17.92 10.56 24.01
N GLY A 271 16.77 11.18 24.13
CA GLY A 271 16.13 12.11 23.22
C GLY A 271 17.02 13.04 22.42
N GLN A 272 17.24 12.66 21.18
CA GLN A 272 17.41 13.57 20.05
C GLN A 272 17.52 12.73 18.78
N SER A 273 16.37 12.47 18.12
CA SER A 273 16.38 11.85 16.82
C SER A 273 16.68 12.89 15.75
N SER A 274 17.81 12.74 15.09
CA SER A 274 18.22 13.53 13.94
C SER A 274 17.52 13.15 12.63
N CYS A 275 16.27 12.76 12.69
CA CYS A 275 15.41 12.63 11.51
C CYS A 275 13.95 12.89 11.91
N GLN A 276 13.68 14.11 12.37
CA GLN A 276 12.31 14.59 12.48
C GLN A 276 11.82 14.92 11.08
N VAL A 277 11.11 13.98 10.46
CA VAL A 277 10.19 14.33 9.38
C VAL A 277 9.13 15.25 10.00
N PRO A 278 8.90 16.47 9.45
CA PRO A 278 7.88 17.35 9.98
C PRO A 278 6.56 16.58 10.08
N ARG A 279 5.93 16.61 11.24
CA ARG A 279 4.55 16.14 11.39
C ARG A 279 3.71 16.98 10.44
N LEU A 280 3.40 16.45 9.27
CA LEU A 280 2.29 16.94 8.50
C LEU A 280 1.06 16.75 9.39
N TYR A 281 0.55 17.85 9.90
CA TYR A 281 -0.62 17.95 10.75
C TYR A 281 -1.70 17.00 10.25
N GLN A 282 -2.20 16.15 11.13
CA GLN A 282 -3.42 15.44 10.83
C GLN A 282 -4.49 16.53 10.64
N LEU A 283 -5.11 16.56 9.47
CA LEU A 283 -6.25 17.43 9.14
C LEU A 283 -7.37 17.43 10.21
N ARG A 284 -7.31 16.48 11.12
CA ARG A 284 -8.18 16.34 12.27
C ARG A 284 -8.03 17.48 13.30
N ASP A 285 -6.84 18.07 13.43
CA ASP A 285 -6.59 19.12 14.44
C ASP A 285 -7.00 20.52 13.95
N LEU A 286 -7.32 20.64 12.67
CA LEU A 286 -7.84 21.88 12.06
C LEU A 286 -9.38 21.97 12.09
N LEU A 287 -10.10 20.89 12.45
CA LEU A 287 -11.56 20.84 12.38
C LEU A 287 -12.25 20.70 13.75
N VAL A 288 -11.51 20.75 14.86
CA VAL A 288 -12.11 20.79 16.20
C VAL A 288 -11.83 22.15 16.81
N PRO A 289 -12.80 23.08 16.85
CA PRO A 289 -12.68 24.25 17.69
C PRO A 289 -12.65 23.80 19.15
N HIS A 290 -11.58 24.12 19.86
CA HIS A 290 -11.55 24.06 21.32
C HIS A 290 -12.57 25.03 21.90
N GLY A 291 -13.79 24.56 22.05
CA GLY A 291 -14.82 25.22 22.84
C GLY A 291 -14.78 24.65 24.24
N ASN A 292 -14.07 25.30 25.15
CA ASN A 292 -14.32 25.18 26.57
C ASN A 292 -15.77 25.65 26.83
N LEU A 293 -16.61 24.73 27.23
CA LEU A 293 -17.86 25.01 27.93
C LEU A 293 -17.76 24.31 29.27
N SER A 294 -17.13 25.01 30.20
CA SER A 294 -17.40 24.87 31.62
C SER A 294 -18.46 25.89 31.98
N CYS A 295 -19.43 25.46 32.82
CA CYS A 295 -20.42 26.23 33.61
C CYS A 295 -21.66 26.74 32.83
N ILE A 296 -22.78 26.11 32.93
CA ILE A 296 -23.84 26.28 33.98
C ILE A 296 -24.79 25.08 33.86
#